data_0d45aa4d341ebbbb1db33758d54509fa
#
_entry.id   0d45aa4d341ebbbb1db33758d54509fa
#
_cell.length_a   1.000
_cell.length_b   1.000
_cell.length_c   1.000
_cell.angle_alpha   90.00
_cell.angle_beta   90.00
_cell.angle_gamma   90.00
#
_symmetry.space_group_name_H-M   'P 1'
#
loop_
_entity.id
_entity.type
_entity.pdbx_description
1 polymer ?
#
loop_
_entity_poly.entity_id
_entity_poly.type
_entity_poly.pdbx_seq_one_letter_code
_entity_poly.pdbx_strand_id
1 'polypeptide(L)'
;MATIAEQPAPAAMRDTDYLTTRMAVEVPELGGDVRCWTGGPDVPPLFIERQGEALNALDVFLDWVRNHRATLDALMIEHGGVMLRGFPVGSADDFNRLMALFPRYEPGYVAGMSPRKTVTGQVLESTRLDEKFKINLHSEMAYMKRYPPRIALFSKTTAPVGGETTIGSMRLFMRRFPDWLMQRLEGRKVHIVRNYAPAGSTKNAASVDHPDKIGWDDAFFTESREEVEAHCAKLGMEPIWHADGSLTLREETDVFTVHPITGERIYRTNLHTNTNFDRDPAFAGIVAAVRAAQKYPSGHYLDTGEKFTEEEIEAVFKLYEDVELAWPWQDGDVAILDNLLCAHGRNPYSGPREVMVSLLDR
;
A
#
# COMPACT_ATOMS: atom_id res chain seq x y z
N MET A 1 7.40 -23.12 -34.94
CA MET A 1 7.12 -21.74 -34.50
C MET A 1 5.61 -21.57 -34.53
N ALA A 2 4.96 -21.67 -33.38
CA ALA A 2 3.55 -21.42 -33.27
C ALA A 2 3.33 -19.95 -32.97
N THR A 3 2.63 -19.27 -33.87
CA THR A 3 2.25 -17.87 -33.74
C THR A 3 1.26 -17.77 -32.57
N ILE A 4 1.66 -17.10 -31.49
CA ILE A 4 0.75 -16.72 -30.41
C ILE A 4 -0.18 -15.67 -31.01
N ALA A 5 -1.46 -16.02 -31.16
CA ALA A 5 -2.48 -15.06 -31.54
C ALA A 5 -2.58 -13.99 -30.46
N GLU A 6 -2.35 -12.72 -30.84
CA GLU A 6 -2.64 -11.56 -29.99
C GLU A 6 -4.12 -11.58 -29.61
N GLN A 7 -4.39 -11.78 -28.33
CA GLN A 7 -5.74 -11.54 -27.81
C GLN A 7 -5.97 -10.02 -27.86
N PRO A 8 -7.12 -9.57 -28.38
CA PRO A 8 -7.45 -8.14 -28.35
C PRO A 8 -7.44 -7.64 -26.90
N ALA A 9 -6.80 -6.49 -26.68
CA ALA A 9 -6.81 -5.81 -25.39
C ALA A 9 -8.27 -5.69 -24.91
N PRO A 10 -8.59 -6.06 -23.66
CA PRO A 10 -9.93 -5.89 -23.14
C PRO A 10 -10.32 -4.41 -23.24
N ALA A 11 -11.54 -4.15 -23.72
CA ALA A 11 -12.10 -2.81 -23.78
C ALA A 11 -11.94 -2.15 -22.42
N ALA A 12 -11.47 -0.91 -22.40
CA ALA A 12 -11.33 -0.13 -21.17
C ALA A 12 -12.66 -0.19 -20.40
N MET A 13 -12.63 -0.73 -19.18
CA MET A 13 -13.79 -0.66 -18.29
C MET A 13 -14.13 0.82 -18.11
N ARG A 14 -15.37 1.18 -18.28
CA ARG A 14 -15.83 2.52 -17.90
C ARG A 14 -15.65 2.66 -16.39
N ASP A 15 -15.30 3.86 -15.95
CA ASP A 15 -14.79 4.15 -14.59
C ASP A 15 -15.61 3.63 -13.39
N THR A 16 -16.81 3.10 -13.60
CA THR A 16 -17.72 2.64 -12.52
C THR A 16 -18.40 1.29 -12.78
N ASP A 17 -18.17 0.62 -13.91
CA ASP A 17 -18.85 -0.64 -14.23
C ASP A 17 -18.57 -1.74 -13.19
N TYR A 18 -17.38 -1.72 -12.56
CA TYR A 18 -17.03 -2.67 -11.51
C TYR A 18 -17.91 -2.54 -10.25
N LEU A 19 -18.47 -1.35 -9.94
CA LEU A 19 -19.31 -1.13 -8.75
C LEU A 19 -20.64 -1.86 -8.86
N THR A 20 -21.14 -2.06 -10.08
CA THR A 20 -22.42 -2.71 -10.36
C THR A 20 -22.24 -4.15 -10.80
N THR A 21 -21.07 -4.53 -11.31
CA THR A 21 -20.76 -5.88 -11.74
C THR A 21 -20.44 -6.76 -10.53
N ARG A 22 -21.18 -7.86 -10.40
CA ARG A 22 -20.88 -8.91 -9.41
C ARG A 22 -20.76 -10.24 -10.11
N MET A 23 -19.56 -10.51 -10.61
CA MET A 23 -19.26 -11.82 -11.20
C MET A 23 -19.06 -12.83 -10.09
N ALA A 24 -19.94 -13.81 -10.01
CA ALA A 24 -19.79 -14.92 -9.06
C ALA A 24 -18.50 -15.69 -9.35
N VAL A 25 -17.81 -16.07 -8.29
CA VAL A 25 -16.63 -16.93 -8.33
C VAL A 25 -16.92 -18.14 -7.47
N GLU A 26 -16.92 -19.31 -8.10
CA GLU A 26 -17.15 -20.56 -7.40
C GLU A 26 -15.87 -21.03 -6.70
N VAL A 27 -15.93 -21.15 -5.38
CA VAL A 27 -14.83 -21.64 -4.53
C VAL A 27 -15.38 -22.71 -3.58
N PRO A 28 -15.62 -23.94 -4.07
CA PRO A 28 -16.25 -25.00 -3.28
C PRO A 28 -15.51 -25.33 -1.98
N GLU A 29 -14.19 -25.11 -1.95
CA GLU A 29 -13.33 -25.36 -0.81
C GLU A 29 -13.68 -24.49 0.39
N LEU A 30 -14.31 -23.32 0.20
CA LEU A 30 -14.70 -22.42 1.29
C LEU A 30 -16.05 -22.80 1.94
N GLY A 31 -16.78 -23.74 1.33
CA GLY A 31 -18.09 -24.18 1.82
C GLY A 31 -19.26 -23.25 1.47
N GLY A 32 -20.47 -23.65 1.88
CA GLY A 32 -21.72 -22.94 1.56
C GLY A 32 -22.03 -21.73 2.46
N ASP A 33 -21.24 -21.49 3.49
CA ASP A 33 -21.46 -20.38 4.44
C ASP A 33 -20.91 -19.04 3.94
N VAL A 34 -20.32 -19.02 2.75
CA VAL A 34 -19.78 -17.82 2.09
C VAL A 34 -20.20 -17.77 0.62
N ARG A 35 -20.21 -16.56 0.06
CA ARG A 35 -20.36 -16.30 -1.36
C ARG A 35 -19.16 -15.49 -1.84
N CYS A 36 -18.57 -15.92 -2.95
CA CYS A 36 -17.45 -15.20 -3.56
C CYS A 36 -17.87 -14.49 -4.85
N TRP A 37 -17.35 -13.29 -5.06
CA TRP A 37 -17.57 -12.53 -6.27
C TRP A 37 -16.44 -11.49 -6.50
N THR A 38 -16.31 -11.03 -7.75
CA THR A 38 -15.40 -9.95 -8.15
C THR A 38 -16.11 -8.94 -9.04
N GLY A 39 -15.55 -7.76 -9.22
CA GLY A 39 -16.07 -6.71 -10.11
C GLY A 39 -15.77 -6.96 -11.58
N GLY A 40 -15.03 -8.00 -11.92
CA GLY A 40 -14.65 -8.34 -13.30
C GLY A 40 -13.31 -9.08 -13.36
N PRO A 41 -12.87 -9.49 -14.55
CA PRO A 41 -11.56 -10.07 -14.74
C PRO A 41 -10.46 -9.12 -14.29
N ASP A 42 -9.53 -9.61 -13.47
CA ASP A 42 -8.40 -8.81 -12.92
C ASP A 42 -8.79 -7.57 -12.10
N VAL A 43 -10.04 -7.52 -11.61
CA VAL A 43 -10.55 -6.45 -10.75
C VAL A 43 -10.45 -6.90 -9.28
N PRO A 44 -9.41 -6.49 -8.55
CA PRO A 44 -9.26 -6.82 -7.13
C PRO A 44 -10.23 -6.01 -6.26
N PRO A 45 -10.52 -6.49 -5.06
CA PRO A 45 -10.22 -7.82 -4.51
C PRO A 45 -11.30 -8.84 -4.86
N LEU A 46 -11.05 -10.12 -4.58
CA LEU A 46 -12.12 -11.10 -4.46
C LEU A 46 -12.90 -10.82 -3.18
N PHE A 47 -14.18 -10.55 -3.30
CA PHE A 47 -15.07 -10.45 -2.14
C PHE A 47 -15.45 -11.85 -1.66
N ILE A 48 -15.30 -12.10 -0.36
CA ILE A 48 -15.78 -13.28 0.34
C ILE A 48 -16.79 -12.77 1.37
N GLU A 49 -18.07 -12.95 1.05
CA GLU A 49 -19.18 -12.46 1.87
C GLU A 49 -19.79 -13.60 2.69
N ARG A 50 -19.93 -13.39 4.00
CA ARG A 50 -20.61 -14.32 4.88
C ARG A 50 -22.08 -14.51 4.46
N GLN A 51 -22.52 -15.74 4.47
CA GLN A 51 -23.93 -16.11 4.28
C GLN A 51 -24.50 -16.70 5.56
N GLY A 52 -25.74 -16.38 5.89
CA GLY A 52 -26.40 -16.93 7.07
C GLY A 52 -25.69 -16.64 8.40
N GLU A 53 -25.92 -17.51 9.40
CA GLU A 53 -25.50 -17.31 10.80
C GLU A 53 -24.34 -18.20 11.26
N ALA A 54 -23.91 -19.19 10.46
CA ALA A 54 -22.92 -20.17 10.88
C ALA A 54 -21.58 -19.53 11.28
N LEU A 55 -21.14 -18.47 10.58
CA LEU A 55 -19.89 -17.76 10.85
C LEU A 55 -20.09 -16.44 11.61
N ASN A 56 -21.17 -16.31 12.39
CA ASN A 56 -21.50 -15.09 13.13
C ASN A 56 -20.76 -14.94 14.47
N ALA A 57 -20.18 -16.01 14.99
CA ALA A 57 -19.33 -15.96 16.19
C ALA A 57 -17.84 -15.84 15.81
N LEU A 58 -17.12 -14.93 16.46
CA LEU A 58 -15.72 -14.65 16.12
C LEU A 58 -14.85 -15.91 16.18
N ASP A 59 -14.97 -16.73 17.23
CA ASP A 59 -14.15 -17.94 17.38
C ASP A 59 -14.41 -18.94 16.24
N VAL A 60 -15.68 -19.11 15.85
CA VAL A 60 -16.06 -19.99 14.73
C VAL A 60 -15.50 -19.44 13.41
N PHE A 61 -15.56 -18.13 13.19
CA PHE A 61 -14.96 -17.50 12.03
C PHE A 61 -13.43 -17.66 12.00
N LEU A 62 -12.75 -17.46 13.13
CA LEU A 62 -11.30 -17.66 13.24
C LEU A 62 -10.89 -19.11 12.95
N ASP A 63 -11.68 -20.09 13.43
CA ASP A 63 -11.46 -21.50 13.11
C ASP A 63 -11.70 -21.80 11.64
N TRP A 64 -12.72 -21.18 11.03
CA TRP A 64 -12.96 -21.27 9.61
C TRP A 64 -11.77 -20.70 8.81
N VAL A 65 -11.25 -19.51 9.14
CA VAL A 65 -10.06 -18.93 8.49
C VAL A 65 -8.85 -19.87 8.62
N ARG A 66 -8.63 -20.45 9.81
CA ARG A 66 -7.53 -21.40 10.06
C ARG A 66 -7.63 -22.63 9.17
N ASN A 67 -8.82 -23.18 9.04
CA ASN A 67 -9.07 -24.38 8.25
C ASN A 67 -8.99 -24.14 6.73
N HIS A 68 -9.27 -22.92 6.28
CA HIS A 68 -9.24 -22.55 4.87
C HIS A 68 -8.02 -21.69 4.49
N ARG A 69 -7.01 -21.62 5.36
CA ARG A 69 -5.86 -20.74 5.18
C ARG A 69 -5.17 -20.94 3.83
N ALA A 70 -4.92 -22.15 3.39
CA ALA A 70 -4.27 -22.46 2.12
C ALA A 70 -5.10 -21.97 0.93
N THR A 71 -6.42 -22.15 0.97
CA THR A 71 -7.34 -21.63 -0.06
C THR A 71 -7.33 -20.10 -0.09
N LEU A 72 -7.39 -19.44 1.08
CA LEU A 72 -7.32 -17.98 1.18
C LEU A 72 -5.99 -17.45 0.63
N ASP A 73 -4.86 -18.11 0.93
CA ASP A 73 -3.55 -17.75 0.38
C ASP A 73 -3.51 -17.85 -1.15
N ALA A 74 -4.10 -18.91 -1.72
CA ALA A 74 -4.19 -19.09 -3.17
C ALA A 74 -5.07 -18.01 -3.83
N LEU A 75 -6.22 -17.70 -3.24
CA LEU A 75 -7.14 -16.67 -3.74
C LEU A 75 -6.51 -15.26 -3.67
N MET A 76 -5.73 -14.96 -2.63
CA MET A 76 -4.98 -13.70 -2.57
C MET A 76 -3.97 -13.56 -3.72
N ILE A 77 -3.32 -14.66 -4.11
CA ILE A 77 -2.40 -14.64 -5.25
C ILE A 77 -3.16 -14.55 -6.56
N GLU A 78 -4.24 -15.28 -6.72
CA GLU A 78 -5.05 -15.29 -7.95
C GLU A 78 -5.68 -13.92 -8.23
N HIS A 79 -6.35 -13.34 -7.22
CA HIS A 79 -7.11 -12.10 -7.34
C HIS A 79 -6.36 -10.85 -6.87
N GLY A 80 -5.09 -10.97 -6.43
CA GLY A 80 -4.31 -9.88 -5.85
C GLY A 80 -4.67 -9.54 -4.42
N GLY A 81 -5.80 -10.00 -3.92
CA GLY A 81 -6.27 -9.81 -2.55
C GLY A 81 -7.68 -10.32 -2.34
N VAL A 82 -8.08 -10.42 -1.09
CA VAL A 82 -9.43 -10.80 -0.66
C VAL A 82 -10.04 -9.72 0.22
N MET A 83 -11.35 -9.55 0.13
CA MET A 83 -12.18 -8.71 1.01
C MET A 83 -13.12 -9.61 1.80
N LEU A 84 -12.89 -9.72 3.10
CA LEU A 84 -13.77 -10.43 4.03
C LEU A 84 -14.89 -9.46 4.47
N ARG A 85 -16.13 -9.73 4.09
CA ARG A 85 -17.29 -8.87 4.35
C ARG A 85 -18.38 -9.56 5.14
N GLY A 86 -18.93 -8.83 6.13
CA GLY A 86 -20.03 -9.32 6.98
C GLY A 86 -19.61 -10.32 8.05
N PHE A 87 -18.32 -10.50 8.29
CA PHE A 87 -17.79 -11.33 9.38
C PHE A 87 -17.74 -10.57 10.70
N PRO A 88 -17.69 -11.26 11.85
CA PRO A 88 -17.81 -10.64 13.17
C PRO A 88 -16.48 -10.01 13.65
N VAL A 89 -15.91 -9.11 12.86
CA VAL A 89 -14.72 -8.33 13.22
C VAL A 89 -15.18 -6.89 13.52
N GLY A 90 -15.34 -6.55 14.79
CA GLY A 90 -15.88 -5.27 15.21
C GLY A 90 -14.92 -4.38 15.99
N SER A 91 -13.76 -4.89 16.36
CA SER A 91 -12.80 -4.18 17.21
C SER A 91 -11.35 -4.38 16.74
N ALA A 92 -10.45 -3.55 17.26
CA ALA A 92 -9.01 -3.72 17.06
C ALA A 92 -8.50 -5.08 17.56
N ASP A 93 -9.06 -5.56 18.69
CA ASP A 93 -8.68 -6.84 19.27
C ASP A 93 -9.19 -8.01 18.43
N ASP A 94 -10.39 -7.94 17.86
CA ASP A 94 -10.90 -8.94 16.92
C ASP A 94 -10.02 -9.00 15.66
N PHE A 95 -9.68 -7.82 15.13
CA PHE A 95 -8.77 -7.74 13.99
C PHE A 95 -7.38 -8.28 14.33
N ASN A 96 -6.84 -7.98 15.51
CA ASN A 96 -5.57 -8.53 15.96
C ASN A 96 -5.61 -10.07 16.07
N ARG A 97 -6.70 -10.62 16.59
CA ARG A 97 -6.91 -12.09 16.68
C ARG A 97 -6.96 -12.73 15.28
N LEU A 98 -7.63 -12.08 14.34
CA LEU A 98 -7.66 -12.53 12.94
C LEU A 98 -6.26 -12.48 12.33
N MET A 99 -5.54 -11.37 12.49
CA MET A 99 -4.20 -11.19 11.94
C MET A 99 -3.17 -12.14 12.57
N ALA A 100 -3.36 -12.56 13.82
CA ALA A 100 -2.51 -13.55 14.48
C ALA A 100 -2.55 -14.94 13.80
N LEU A 101 -3.51 -15.19 12.91
CA LEU A 101 -3.55 -16.40 12.07
C LEU A 101 -2.60 -16.33 10.85
N PHE A 102 -2.02 -15.18 10.59
CA PHE A 102 -1.10 -14.92 9.49
C PHE A 102 0.30 -14.61 10.02
N PRO A 103 1.37 -15.01 9.32
CA PRO A 103 2.72 -14.66 9.74
C PRO A 103 2.88 -13.13 9.78
N ARG A 104 3.47 -12.65 10.88
CA ARG A 104 3.77 -11.22 11.03
C ARG A 104 4.96 -10.82 10.19
N TYR A 105 4.93 -9.64 9.58
CA TYR A 105 6.10 -9.02 9.01
C TYR A 105 7.01 -8.50 10.14
N GLU A 106 8.04 -9.27 10.49
CA GLU A 106 8.90 -9.04 11.65
C GLU A 106 9.65 -7.70 11.67
N PRO A 107 10.11 -7.11 10.52
CA PRO A 107 10.76 -5.81 10.57
C PRO A 107 9.86 -4.68 11.09
N GLY A 108 8.53 -4.83 10.98
CA GLY A 108 7.57 -3.82 11.39
C GLY A 108 7.60 -2.57 10.50
N TYR A 109 6.95 -1.52 10.96
CA TYR A 109 6.89 -0.23 10.26
C TYR A 109 7.98 0.71 10.76
N VAL A 110 9.23 0.48 10.34
CA VAL A 110 10.39 1.28 10.73
C VAL A 110 10.86 2.12 9.54
N ALA A 111 11.37 3.31 9.81
CA ALA A 111 11.81 4.28 8.80
C ALA A 111 10.70 4.68 7.81
N GLY A 112 9.45 4.61 8.21
CA GLY A 112 8.30 5.02 7.41
C GLY A 112 8.17 6.54 7.31
N MET A 113 7.73 7.00 6.15
CA MET A 113 7.43 8.43 5.92
C MET A 113 6.13 8.88 6.61
N SER A 114 5.35 7.96 7.16
CA SER A 114 4.15 8.21 7.96
C SER A 114 4.18 7.30 9.18
N PRO A 115 4.86 7.67 10.26
CA PRO A 115 4.98 6.85 11.46
C PRO A 115 3.61 6.43 11.99
N ARG A 116 3.45 5.14 12.30
CA ARG A 116 2.17 4.55 12.74
C ARG A 116 2.34 3.99 14.15
N LYS A 117 1.45 4.38 15.05
CA LYS A 117 1.44 3.82 16.41
C LYS A 117 0.80 2.44 16.41
N THR A 118 1.30 1.58 17.29
CA THR A 118 0.64 0.32 17.60
C THR A 118 -0.64 0.60 18.38
N VAL A 119 -1.74 0.01 17.92
CA VAL A 119 -3.03 0.04 18.61
C VAL A 119 -3.11 -1.15 19.58
N THR A 120 -2.92 -2.36 19.07
CA THR A 120 -2.85 -3.60 19.86
C THR A 120 -2.08 -4.66 19.08
N GLY A 121 -1.24 -5.44 19.73
CA GLY A 121 -0.49 -6.54 19.13
C GLY A 121 0.26 -6.15 17.84
N GLN A 122 -0.19 -6.67 16.70
CA GLN A 122 0.37 -6.33 15.37
C GLN A 122 -0.48 -5.33 14.59
N VAL A 123 -1.49 -4.77 15.21
CA VAL A 123 -2.39 -3.77 14.60
C VAL A 123 -1.84 -2.37 14.80
N LEU A 124 -1.73 -1.65 13.71
CA LEU A 124 -1.25 -0.27 13.65
C LEU A 124 -2.41 0.67 13.28
N GLU A 125 -2.34 1.92 13.72
CA GLU A 125 -3.18 2.96 13.15
C GLU A 125 -2.88 3.16 11.65
N SER A 126 -3.84 3.66 10.87
CA SER A 126 -3.58 4.08 9.50
C SER A 126 -2.81 5.41 9.47
N THR A 127 -2.53 5.93 8.27
CA THR A 127 -1.83 7.22 8.12
C THR A 127 -2.57 8.36 8.80
N ARG A 128 -1.79 9.31 9.34
CA ARG A 128 -2.29 10.56 9.97
C ARG A 128 -2.45 11.72 8.99
N LEU A 129 -2.26 11.49 7.69
CA LEU A 129 -2.46 12.55 6.70
C LEU A 129 -3.89 13.10 6.79
N ASP A 130 -4.02 14.43 6.83
CA ASP A 130 -5.29 15.16 6.93
C ASP A 130 -6.34 14.58 5.96
N GLU A 131 -7.60 14.59 6.39
CA GLU A 131 -8.73 13.97 5.70
C GLU A 131 -9.01 14.55 4.30
N LYS A 132 -8.67 15.82 4.08
CA LYS A 132 -8.88 16.50 2.79
C LYS A 132 -7.96 16.03 1.67
N PHE A 133 -6.86 15.33 1.99
CA PHE A 133 -5.87 14.91 1.01
C PHE A 133 -6.10 13.48 0.55
N LYS A 134 -5.97 13.29 -0.77
CA LYS A 134 -5.89 11.97 -1.38
C LYS A 134 -4.54 11.32 -1.06
N ILE A 135 -4.56 10.02 -0.78
CA ILE A 135 -3.37 9.18 -0.81
C ILE A 135 -3.44 8.38 -2.10
N ASN A 136 -2.52 8.65 -3.02
CA ASN A 136 -2.43 7.92 -4.29
C ASN A 136 -2.19 6.43 -4.05
N LEU A 137 -2.61 5.64 -5.01
CA LEU A 137 -2.28 4.21 -5.04
C LEU A 137 -0.76 4.03 -4.91
N HIS A 138 -0.35 3.15 -4.02
CA HIS A 138 1.04 2.81 -3.78
C HIS A 138 1.16 1.38 -3.23
N SER A 139 2.32 0.78 -3.40
CA SER A 139 2.68 -0.43 -2.67
C SER A 139 3.29 -0.04 -1.33
N GLU A 140 2.88 -0.72 -0.26
CA GLU A 140 3.35 -0.43 1.10
C GLU A 140 4.86 -0.62 1.21
N MET A 141 5.57 0.39 1.71
CA MET A 141 7.02 0.38 1.92
C MET A 141 7.83 0.04 0.65
N ALA A 142 7.35 0.40 -0.54
CA ALA A 142 8.04 0.14 -1.80
C ALA A 142 9.41 0.85 -1.91
N TYR A 143 9.67 1.80 -1.03
CA TYR A 143 10.96 2.46 -0.88
C TYR A 143 12.01 1.62 -0.14
N MET A 144 11.68 0.39 0.28
CA MET A 144 12.60 -0.49 1.01
C MET A 144 12.88 -1.78 0.22
N LYS A 145 14.11 -2.30 0.32
CA LYS A 145 14.44 -3.63 -0.22
C LYS A 145 13.62 -4.74 0.43
N ARG A 146 13.45 -4.66 1.75
CA ARG A 146 12.57 -5.54 2.52
C ARG A 146 11.26 -4.82 2.79
N TYR A 147 10.20 -5.31 2.24
CA TYR A 147 8.83 -4.78 2.33
C TYR A 147 7.88 -5.88 2.76
N PRO A 148 6.74 -5.54 3.39
CA PRO A 148 5.76 -6.54 3.77
C PRO A 148 5.16 -7.19 2.51
N PRO A 149 5.20 -8.53 2.38
CA PRO A 149 4.58 -9.23 1.27
C PRO A 149 3.07 -9.01 1.16
N ARG A 150 2.41 -8.77 2.29
CA ARG A 150 0.97 -8.52 2.38
C ARG A 150 0.67 -7.36 3.31
N ILE A 151 -0.43 -6.68 3.03
CA ILE A 151 -1.03 -5.68 3.92
C ILE A 151 -2.48 -6.07 4.21
N ALA A 152 -2.88 -5.99 5.46
CA ALA A 152 -4.27 -6.11 5.86
C ALA A 152 -4.81 -4.76 6.32
N LEU A 153 -6.02 -4.44 5.90
CA LEU A 153 -6.72 -3.18 6.17
C LEU A 153 -8.09 -3.52 6.77
N PHE A 154 -8.38 -2.99 7.95
CA PHE A 154 -9.65 -3.18 8.65
C PHE A 154 -10.40 -1.87 8.75
N SER A 155 -11.61 -1.81 8.21
CA SER A 155 -12.51 -0.67 8.34
C SER A 155 -13.36 -0.82 9.59
N LYS A 156 -12.94 -0.21 10.69
CA LYS A 156 -13.73 -0.19 11.92
C LYS A 156 -14.91 0.79 11.81
N THR A 157 -14.63 1.95 11.20
CA THR A 157 -15.64 2.97 10.96
C THR A 157 -15.39 3.58 9.58
N THR A 158 -16.40 3.50 8.72
CA THR A 158 -16.39 4.12 7.39
C THR A 158 -16.76 5.59 7.49
N ALA A 159 -16.14 6.43 6.65
CA ALA A 159 -16.55 7.84 6.58
C ALA A 159 -17.94 7.98 5.95
N PRO A 160 -18.75 8.95 6.41
CA PRO A 160 -20.06 9.22 5.81
C PRO A 160 -19.96 9.79 4.39
N VAL A 161 -18.83 10.40 4.04
CA VAL A 161 -18.57 10.97 2.71
C VAL A 161 -17.14 10.68 2.29
N GLY A 162 -16.95 9.98 1.18
CA GLY A 162 -15.64 9.60 0.67
C GLY A 162 -14.89 8.61 1.58
N GLY A 163 -13.56 8.67 1.57
CA GLY A 163 -12.71 7.91 2.48
C GLY A 163 -12.55 6.44 2.12
N GLU A 164 -12.98 6.05 0.93
CA GLU A 164 -12.75 4.71 0.43
C GLU A 164 -11.25 4.44 0.44
N THR A 165 -10.86 3.27 0.94
CA THR A 165 -9.54 2.73 0.66
C THR A 165 -9.56 2.26 -0.79
N THR A 166 -8.84 2.96 -1.66
CA THR A 166 -8.76 2.61 -3.07
C THR A 166 -7.80 1.43 -3.27
N ILE A 167 -8.06 0.60 -4.28
CA ILE A 167 -7.29 -0.60 -4.61
C ILE A 167 -7.01 -0.57 -6.11
N GLY A 168 -5.80 -0.93 -6.53
CA GLY A 168 -5.42 -1.00 -7.94
C GLY A 168 -4.74 -2.29 -8.30
N SER A 169 -5.09 -2.86 -9.46
CA SER A 169 -4.46 -4.07 -9.99
C SER A 169 -3.10 -3.77 -10.61
N MET A 170 -2.02 -4.28 -10.02
CA MET A 170 -0.69 -4.16 -10.62
C MET A 170 -0.51 -5.04 -11.86
N ARG A 171 -1.34 -6.07 -12.04
CA ARG A 171 -1.41 -6.84 -13.30
C ARG A 171 -1.96 -5.99 -14.45
N LEU A 172 -3.10 -5.28 -14.22
CA LEU A 172 -3.63 -4.33 -15.20
C LEU A 172 -2.66 -3.18 -15.47
N PHE A 173 -2.02 -2.67 -14.42
CA PHE A 173 -0.97 -1.66 -14.53
C PHE A 173 0.15 -2.12 -15.48
N MET A 174 0.70 -3.32 -15.29
CA MET A 174 1.79 -3.85 -16.13
C MET A 174 1.34 -4.13 -17.57
N ARG A 175 0.11 -4.59 -17.80
CA ARG A 175 -0.42 -4.78 -19.16
C ARG A 175 -0.59 -3.47 -19.94
N ARG A 176 -0.77 -2.36 -19.25
CA ARG A 176 -0.90 -1.02 -19.85
C ARG A 176 0.41 -0.23 -19.85
N PHE A 177 1.49 -0.84 -19.34
CA PHE A 177 2.77 -0.15 -19.21
C PHE A 177 3.33 0.20 -20.61
N PRO A 178 3.61 1.48 -20.94
CA PRO A 178 4.03 1.88 -22.26
C PRO A 178 5.39 1.29 -22.66
N ASP A 179 5.51 0.80 -23.89
CA ASP A 179 6.75 0.16 -24.39
C ASP A 179 7.97 1.09 -24.29
N TRP A 180 7.80 2.38 -24.61
CA TRP A 180 8.88 3.35 -24.53
C TRP A 180 9.41 3.50 -23.09
N LEU A 181 8.50 3.49 -22.09
CA LEU A 181 8.88 3.60 -20.68
C LEU A 181 9.47 2.27 -20.18
N MET A 182 8.95 1.14 -20.66
CA MET A 182 9.52 -0.17 -20.39
C MET A 182 10.97 -0.24 -20.87
N GLN A 183 11.26 0.16 -22.11
CA GLN A 183 12.61 0.20 -22.68
C GLN A 183 13.54 1.14 -21.90
N ARG A 184 13.03 2.30 -21.49
CA ARG A 184 13.77 3.30 -20.71
C ARG A 184 14.18 2.77 -19.33
N LEU A 185 13.32 1.97 -18.70
CA LEU A 185 13.50 1.51 -17.32
C LEU A 185 14.00 0.06 -17.20
N GLU A 186 14.15 -0.65 -18.32
CA GLU A 186 14.62 -2.03 -18.33
C GLU A 186 16.02 -2.15 -17.71
N GLY A 187 16.14 -3.06 -16.72
CA GLY A 187 17.41 -3.32 -16.02
C GLY A 187 17.91 -2.16 -15.16
N ARG A 188 17.13 -1.07 -15.04
CA ARG A 188 17.53 0.10 -14.25
C ARG A 188 17.21 -0.09 -12.78
N LYS A 189 17.99 0.58 -11.95
CA LYS A 189 17.75 0.72 -10.53
C LYS A 189 17.38 2.16 -10.19
N VAL A 190 16.73 2.31 -9.05
CA VAL A 190 16.32 3.59 -8.50
C VAL A 190 16.97 3.80 -7.16
N HIS A 191 17.63 4.93 -7.00
CA HIS A 191 18.04 5.44 -5.71
C HIS A 191 16.90 6.25 -5.10
N ILE A 192 16.43 5.83 -3.94
CA ILE A 192 15.39 6.51 -3.19
C ILE A 192 16.06 7.26 -2.04
N VAL A 193 15.93 8.58 -2.06
CA VAL A 193 16.47 9.47 -1.04
C VAL A 193 15.32 9.99 -0.17
N ARG A 194 15.43 9.78 1.14
CA ARG A 194 14.45 10.26 2.13
C ARG A 194 15.14 11.07 3.19
N ASN A 195 14.63 12.26 3.48
CA ASN A 195 15.16 13.16 4.50
C ASN A 195 14.24 13.17 5.71
N TYR A 196 14.86 13.18 6.87
CA TYR A 196 14.20 13.29 8.16
C TYR A 196 14.76 14.50 8.91
N ALA A 197 13.88 15.26 9.51
CA ALA A 197 14.25 16.37 10.36
C ALA A 197 15.01 15.87 11.62
N PRO A 198 15.72 16.75 12.35
CA PRO A 198 16.33 16.40 13.61
C PRO A 198 15.32 15.80 14.60
N ALA A 199 15.81 15.02 15.56
CA ALA A 199 14.99 14.46 16.63
C ALA A 199 14.17 15.54 17.33
N GLY A 200 12.93 15.20 17.70
CA GLY A 200 11.99 16.10 18.37
C GLY A 200 11.24 17.06 17.45
N SER A 201 11.53 17.09 16.15
CA SER A 201 10.89 18.00 15.19
C SER A 201 9.39 17.76 15.02
N THR A 202 8.93 16.51 15.12
CA THR A 202 7.52 16.13 14.93
C THR A 202 6.67 16.37 16.18
N LYS A 203 7.28 16.47 17.37
CA LYS A 203 6.55 16.54 18.67
C LYS A 203 5.57 17.71 18.78
N ASN A 204 5.73 18.74 17.96
CA ASN A 204 4.89 19.94 17.96
C ASN A 204 4.00 20.08 16.70
N ALA A 205 4.01 19.11 15.81
CA ALA A 205 3.17 19.14 14.61
C ALA A 205 1.79 18.56 14.91
N ALA A 206 0.76 19.38 14.92
CA ALA A 206 -0.64 18.94 15.07
C ALA A 206 -1.10 18.05 13.92
N SER A 207 -0.47 18.21 12.75
CA SER A 207 -0.58 17.33 11.59
C SER A 207 0.74 17.32 10.84
N VAL A 208 1.18 16.17 10.37
CA VAL A 208 2.33 16.07 9.46
C VAL A 208 1.83 16.38 8.05
N ASP A 209 2.00 17.62 7.64
CA ASP A 209 1.58 18.12 6.33
C ASP A 209 2.62 17.89 5.22
N HIS A 210 3.83 17.44 5.58
CA HIS A 210 4.87 17.04 4.62
C HIS A 210 5.82 16.00 5.22
N PRO A 211 6.19 14.95 4.48
CA PRO A 211 7.09 13.89 4.96
C PRO A 211 8.44 14.38 5.52
N ASP A 212 9.05 15.39 4.89
CA ASP A 212 10.36 15.90 5.29
C ASP A 212 10.37 16.67 6.63
N LYS A 213 9.21 16.85 7.26
CA LYS A 213 9.05 17.41 8.60
C LYS A 213 9.08 16.36 9.71
N ILE A 214 9.10 15.09 9.36
CA ILE A 214 9.14 14.00 10.32
C ILE A 214 10.53 13.90 10.91
N GLY A 215 10.63 13.93 12.23
CA GLY A 215 11.87 13.66 12.95
C GLY A 215 12.30 12.20 12.76
N TRP A 216 13.60 11.96 12.64
CA TRP A 216 14.09 10.58 12.52
C TRP A 216 13.74 9.73 13.75
N ASP A 217 13.63 10.35 14.94
CA ASP A 217 13.22 9.69 16.17
C ASP A 217 11.80 9.10 16.08
N ASP A 218 10.86 9.83 15.49
CA ASP A 218 9.51 9.33 15.25
C ASP A 218 9.48 8.25 14.13
N ALA A 219 10.29 8.41 13.08
CA ALA A 219 10.35 7.45 11.99
C ALA A 219 10.93 6.09 12.42
N PHE A 220 11.85 6.10 13.38
CA PHE A 220 12.52 4.90 13.89
C PHE A 220 12.02 4.46 15.28
N PHE A 221 11.13 5.24 15.91
CA PHE A 221 10.60 4.99 17.26
C PHE A 221 11.71 4.88 18.32
N THR A 222 12.80 5.63 18.16
CA THR A 222 13.94 5.68 19.08
C THR A 222 14.62 7.03 19.04
N GLU A 223 15.25 7.42 20.15
CA GLU A 223 16.12 8.63 20.25
C GLU A 223 17.60 8.27 20.14
N SER A 224 17.95 6.97 19.95
CA SER A 224 19.35 6.51 19.83
C SER A 224 19.77 6.42 18.36
N ARG A 225 20.84 7.12 18.01
CA ARG A 225 21.47 7.02 16.69
C ARG A 225 22.02 5.63 16.42
N GLU A 226 22.58 5.00 17.44
CA GLU A 226 23.14 3.64 17.36
C GLU A 226 22.05 2.62 17.01
N GLU A 227 20.84 2.76 17.56
CA GLU A 227 19.70 1.92 17.19
C GLU A 227 19.23 2.20 15.77
N VAL A 228 19.19 3.46 15.34
CA VAL A 228 18.90 3.82 13.94
C VAL A 228 19.90 3.16 12.99
N GLU A 229 21.20 3.24 13.28
CA GLU A 229 22.24 2.62 12.45
C GLU A 229 22.13 1.10 12.42
N ALA A 230 21.80 0.47 13.55
CA ALA A 230 21.54 -0.96 13.62
C ALA A 230 20.32 -1.39 12.78
N HIS A 231 19.23 -0.60 12.82
CA HIS A 231 18.08 -0.82 11.94
C HIS A 231 18.44 -0.65 10.46
N CYS A 232 19.19 0.41 10.12
CA CYS A 232 19.66 0.64 8.76
C CYS A 232 20.52 -0.51 8.24
N ALA A 233 21.49 -0.97 9.03
CA ALA A 233 22.34 -2.10 8.67
C ALA A 233 21.53 -3.40 8.43
N LYS A 234 20.55 -3.68 9.30
CA LYS A 234 19.66 -4.86 9.19
C LYS A 234 18.78 -4.81 7.95
N LEU A 235 18.36 -3.62 7.53
CA LEU A 235 17.41 -3.42 6.41
C LEU A 235 18.12 -3.06 5.10
N GLY A 236 19.44 -2.85 5.11
CA GLY A 236 20.24 -2.50 3.93
C GLY A 236 20.06 -1.05 3.48
N MET A 237 19.78 -0.14 4.43
CA MET A 237 19.70 1.30 4.21
C MET A 237 21.05 1.97 4.51
N GLU A 238 21.36 3.05 3.79
CA GLU A 238 22.54 3.87 4.04
C GLU A 238 22.13 5.15 4.81
N PRO A 239 22.48 5.26 6.11
CA PRO A 239 22.22 6.47 6.88
C PRO A 239 23.32 7.50 6.67
N ILE A 240 22.94 8.75 6.40
CA ILE A 240 23.83 9.90 6.24
C ILE A 240 23.42 10.95 7.25
N TRP A 241 24.19 11.10 8.33
CA TRP A 241 23.97 12.09 9.36
C TRP A 241 24.53 13.46 8.98
N HIS A 242 23.77 14.51 9.24
CA HIS A 242 24.15 15.89 8.95
C HIS A 242 24.52 16.66 10.21
N ALA A 243 25.29 17.75 10.04
CA ALA A 243 25.78 18.56 11.16
C ALA A 243 24.64 19.24 11.95
N ASP A 244 23.48 19.46 11.33
CA ASP A 244 22.28 20.02 11.99
C ASP A 244 21.46 18.96 12.75
N GLY A 245 21.91 17.70 12.76
CA GLY A 245 21.23 16.59 13.42
C GLY A 245 20.15 15.93 12.58
N SER A 246 19.93 16.35 11.34
CA SER A 246 19.03 15.68 10.39
C SER A 246 19.66 14.40 9.84
N LEU A 247 18.81 13.53 9.27
CA LEU A 247 19.19 12.25 8.70
C LEU A 247 18.71 12.15 7.26
N THR A 248 19.56 11.72 6.35
CA THR A 248 19.18 11.24 5.01
C THR A 248 19.35 9.74 4.95
N LEU A 249 18.35 9.03 4.45
CA LEU A 249 18.46 7.63 4.07
C LEU A 249 18.54 7.52 2.55
N ARG A 250 19.46 6.69 2.08
CA ARG A 250 19.57 6.31 0.69
C ARG A 250 19.41 4.81 0.55
N GLU A 251 18.55 4.42 -0.36
CA GLU A 251 18.32 3.03 -0.73
C GLU A 251 18.39 2.86 -2.24
N GLU A 252 18.88 1.73 -2.67
CA GLU A 252 18.85 1.30 -4.06
C GLU A 252 17.86 0.14 -4.20
N THR A 253 16.93 0.25 -5.14
CA THR A 253 15.96 -0.80 -5.46
C THR A 253 15.80 -0.95 -6.97
N ASP A 254 15.38 -2.13 -7.42
CA ASP A 254 15.02 -2.34 -8.81
C ASP A 254 13.70 -1.64 -9.14
N VAL A 255 13.58 -1.11 -10.36
CA VAL A 255 12.31 -0.52 -10.84
C VAL A 255 11.22 -1.58 -10.91
N PHE A 256 11.59 -2.76 -11.41
CA PHE A 256 10.71 -3.91 -11.51
C PHE A 256 11.21 -5.02 -10.59
N THR A 257 10.28 -5.77 -10.04
CA THR A 257 10.58 -6.99 -9.28
C THR A 257 9.84 -8.17 -9.86
N VAL A 258 10.28 -9.38 -9.54
CA VAL A 258 9.57 -10.61 -9.92
C VAL A 258 8.78 -11.09 -8.71
N HIS A 259 7.48 -11.31 -8.89
CA HIS A 259 6.65 -11.87 -7.83
C HIS A 259 7.10 -13.30 -7.50
N PRO A 260 7.45 -13.60 -6.23
CA PRO A 260 8.18 -14.83 -5.89
C PRO A 260 7.37 -16.12 -6.06
N ILE A 261 6.03 -16.02 -6.15
CA ILE A 261 5.16 -17.19 -6.35
C ILE A 261 4.72 -17.32 -7.80
N THR A 262 4.27 -16.21 -8.42
CA THR A 262 3.69 -16.25 -9.77
C THR A 262 4.72 -16.10 -10.88
N GLY A 263 5.91 -15.58 -10.57
CA GLY A 263 6.93 -15.24 -11.57
C GLY A 263 6.60 -14.01 -12.41
N GLU A 264 5.47 -13.35 -12.13
CA GLU A 264 5.07 -12.13 -12.84
C GLU A 264 6.03 -10.98 -12.54
N ARG A 265 6.33 -10.20 -13.56
CA ARG A 265 7.11 -8.97 -13.43
C ARG A 265 6.19 -7.84 -13.01
N ILE A 266 6.55 -7.13 -11.94
CA ILE A 266 5.73 -6.09 -11.32
C ILE A 266 6.56 -4.82 -11.18
N TYR A 267 5.97 -3.68 -11.56
CA TYR A 267 6.50 -2.36 -11.24
C TYR A 267 6.33 -2.09 -9.73
N ARG A 268 7.41 -1.70 -9.07
CA ARG A 268 7.40 -1.57 -7.61
C ARG A 268 7.71 -0.16 -7.10
N THR A 269 8.30 0.68 -7.93
CA THR A 269 8.73 2.01 -7.52
C THR A 269 7.53 2.96 -7.39
N ASN A 270 7.33 3.55 -6.21
CA ASN A 270 6.29 4.55 -5.98
C ASN A 270 6.71 5.95 -6.47
N LEU A 271 7.20 6.04 -7.71
CA LEU A 271 7.75 7.26 -8.30
C LEU A 271 6.78 8.46 -8.24
N HIS A 272 5.50 8.18 -8.38
CA HIS A 272 4.42 9.16 -8.46
C HIS A 272 3.91 9.66 -7.08
N THR A 273 4.33 9.06 -5.97
CA THR A 273 3.71 9.35 -4.65
C THR A 273 3.91 10.81 -4.19
N ASN A 274 4.97 11.45 -4.60
CA ASN A 274 5.24 12.84 -4.26
C ASN A 274 4.55 13.85 -5.21
N THR A 275 3.91 13.38 -6.28
CA THR A 275 3.31 14.26 -7.30
C THR A 275 2.05 14.96 -6.80
N ASN A 276 1.31 14.41 -5.86
CA ASN A 276 0.15 15.09 -5.25
C ASN A 276 0.56 16.36 -4.54
N PHE A 277 1.66 16.32 -3.78
CA PHE A 277 2.16 17.50 -3.07
C PHE A 277 2.61 18.59 -4.05
N ASP A 278 3.10 18.21 -5.24
CA ASP A 278 3.52 19.14 -6.27
C ASP A 278 2.36 19.69 -7.10
N ARG A 279 1.29 18.93 -7.25
CA ARG A 279 0.15 19.24 -8.13
C ARG A 279 -1.03 19.90 -7.43
N ASP A 280 -1.21 19.62 -6.14
CA ASP A 280 -2.31 20.23 -5.38
C ASP A 280 -1.93 21.65 -4.94
N PRO A 281 -2.66 22.70 -5.42
CA PRO A 281 -2.41 24.08 -5.02
C PRO A 281 -2.42 24.29 -3.50
N ALA A 282 -3.15 23.46 -2.75
CA ALA A 282 -3.19 23.54 -1.29
C ALA A 282 -1.84 23.27 -0.63
N PHE A 283 -0.95 22.54 -1.32
CA PHE A 283 0.41 22.23 -0.84
C PHE A 283 1.49 23.17 -1.41
N ALA A 284 1.20 23.97 -2.42
CA ALA A 284 2.21 24.74 -3.15
C ALA A 284 3.14 25.56 -2.24
N GLY A 285 2.57 26.22 -1.21
CA GLY A 285 3.34 27.00 -0.25
C GLY A 285 4.24 26.12 0.64
N ILE A 286 3.75 24.96 1.06
CA ILE A 286 4.47 24.00 1.90
C ILE A 286 5.61 23.38 1.10
N VAL A 287 5.32 22.94 -0.13
CA VAL A 287 6.32 22.35 -1.03
C VAL A 287 7.44 23.35 -1.34
N ALA A 288 7.08 24.62 -1.64
CA ALA A 288 8.06 25.66 -1.90
C ALA A 288 8.96 25.92 -0.67
N ALA A 289 8.39 26.00 0.53
CA ALA A 289 9.14 26.22 1.77
C ALA A 289 10.07 25.03 2.10
N VAL A 290 9.57 23.79 1.93
CA VAL A 290 10.37 22.58 2.15
C VAL A 290 11.52 22.49 1.15
N ARG A 291 11.27 22.73 -0.14
CA ARG A 291 12.32 22.72 -1.18
C ARG A 291 13.38 23.78 -0.92
N ALA A 292 12.99 24.98 -0.49
CA ALA A 292 13.93 26.05 -0.15
C ALA A 292 14.79 25.71 1.08
N ALA A 293 14.27 24.92 2.02
CA ALA A 293 14.97 24.50 3.22
C ALA A 293 15.82 23.23 3.04
N GLN A 294 15.57 22.44 1.98
CA GLN A 294 16.28 21.18 1.75
C GLN A 294 17.73 21.41 1.32
N LYS A 295 18.66 20.88 2.11
CA LYS A 295 20.07 20.74 1.72
C LYS A 295 20.29 19.56 0.79
N TYR A 296 19.44 18.53 0.89
CA TYR A 296 19.48 17.30 0.11
C TYR A 296 18.07 17.01 -0.41
N PRO A 297 17.86 17.00 -1.74
CA PRO A 297 16.52 16.78 -2.28
C PRO A 297 16.06 15.33 -2.06
N SER A 298 14.94 15.15 -1.37
CA SER A 298 14.21 13.88 -1.34
C SER A 298 13.70 13.54 -2.72
N GLY A 299 13.67 12.26 -3.05
CA GLY A 299 13.11 11.83 -4.32
C GLY A 299 13.66 10.51 -4.84
N HIS A 300 13.29 10.25 -6.08
CA HIS A 300 13.70 9.08 -6.84
C HIS A 300 14.66 9.51 -7.95
N TYR A 301 15.78 8.80 -8.06
CA TYR A 301 16.81 9.06 -9.05
C TYR A 301 17.17 7.73 -9.72
N LEU A 302 17.42 7.75 -11.02
CA LEU A 302 17.97 6.58 -11.69
C LEU A 302 19.38 6.28 -11.13
N ASP A 303 19.84 5.06 -11.34
CA ASP A 303 21.19 4.59 -10.97
C ASP A 303 22.34 5.44 -11.56
N THR A 304 22.07 6.19 -12.63
CA THR A 304 22.97 7.22 -13.19
C THR A 304 22.99 8.52 -12.41
N GLY A 305 22.09 8.71 -11.44
CA GLY A 305 21.88 9.97 -10.74
C GLY A 305 20.92 10.95 -11.47
N GLU A 306 20.43 10.57 -12.65
CA GLU A 306 19.43 11.36 -13.36
C GLU A 306 18.08 11.35 -12.62
N LYS A 307 17.40 12.49 -12.62
CA LYS A 307 16.00 12.56 -12.22
C LYS A 307 15.12 11.95 -13.28
N PHE A 308 13.98 11.41 -12.87
CA PHE A 308 12.91 11.10 -13.80
C PHE A 308 12.35 12.37 -14.40
N THR A 309 12.03 12.33 -15.70
CA THR A 309 11.38 13.43 -16.40
C THR A 309 9.93 13.59 -15.97
N GLU A 310 9.35 14.76 -16.18
CA GLU A 310 7.92 14.99 -15.94
C GLU A 310 7.05 14.04 -16.77
N GLU A 311 7.46 13.74 -18.01
CA GLU A 311 6.76 12.80 -18.88
C GLU A 311 6.76 11.36 -18.30
N GLU A 312 7.90 10.89 -17.79
CA GLU A 312 8.03 9.58 -17.14
C GLU A 312 7.15 9.49 -15.88
N ILE A 313 7.16 10.54 -15.05
CA ILE A 313 6.35 10.63 -13.83
C ILE A 313 4.86 10.66 -14.18
N GLU A 314 4.47 11.46 -15.18
CA GLU A 314 3.09 11.59 -15.64
C GLU A 314 2.54 10.28 -16.18
N ALA A 315 3.33 9.57 -16.99
CA ALA A 315 2.94 8.27 -17.54
C ALA A 315 2.67 7.26 -16.43
N VAL A 316 3.55 7.19 -15.41
CA VAL A 316 3.35 6.32 -14.25
C VAL A 316 2.13 6.75 -13.43
N PHE A 317 1.95 8.05 -13.20
CA PHE A 317 0.81 8.58 -12.46
C PHE A 317 -0.51 8.19 -13.12
N LYS A 318 -0.61 8.42 -14.44
CA LYS A 318 -1.80 8.06 -15.22
C LYS A 318 -2.10 6.56 -15.17
N LEU A 319 -1.08 5.70 -15.22
CA LEU A 319 -1.28 4.25 -15.10
C LEU A 319 -1.93 3.87 -13.75
N TYR A 320 -1.52 4.53 -12.65
CA TYR A 320 -2.14 4.30 -11.36
C TYR A 320 -3.59 4.82 -11.33
N GLU A 321 -3.88 5.98 -11.91
CA GLU A 321 -5.26 6.48 -12.05
C GLU A 321 -6.13 5.52 -12.86
N ASP A 322 -5.60 4.98 -13.97
CA ASP A 322 -6.32 4.07 -14.87
C ASP A 322 -6.67 2.70 -14.24
N VAL A 323 -6.06 2.34 -13.13
CA VAL A 323 -6.32 1.07 -12.41
C VAL A 323 -6.94 1.26 -11.03
N GLU A 324 -7.18 2.49 -10.62
CA GLU A 324 -7.72 2.81 -9.30
C GLU A 324 -9.20 2.46 -9.19
N LEU A 325 -9.55 1.72 -8.15
CA LEU A 325 -10.90 1.27 -7.83
C LEU A 325 -11.29 1.77 -6.43
N ALA A 326 -12.37 2.51 -6.34
CA ALA A 326 -12.90 3.03 -5.07
C ALA A 326 -14.10 2.20 -4.62
N TRP A 327 -13.86 1.03 -4.05
CA TRP A 327 -14.92 0.19 -3.51
C TRP A 327 -15.60 0.85 -2.31
N PRO A 328 -16.95 0.79 -2.23
CA PRO A 328 -17.66 1.21 -1.02
C PRO A 328 -17.39 0.21 0.11
N TRP A 329 -16.64 0.66 1.11
CA TRP A 329 -16.33 -0.12 2.30
C TRP A 329 -17.49 -0.10 3.27
N GLN A 330 -17.59 -1.15 4.08
CA GLN A 330 -18.54 -1.28 5.19
C GLN A 330 -17.79 -1.39 6.50
N ASP A 331 -18.44 -1.02 7.60
CA ASP A 331 -17.91 -1.27 8.93
C ASP A 331 -17.76 -2.79 9.12
N GLY A 332 -16.58 -3.22 9.59
CA GLY A 332 -16.24 -4.63 9.74
C GLY A 332 -15.51 -5.25 8.54
N ASP A 333 -15.41 -4.56 7.40
CA ASP A 333 -14.66 -5.08 6.24
C ASP A 333 -13.17 -5.24 6.55
N VAL A 334 -12.62 -6.39 6.16
CA VAL A 334 -11.18 -6.66 6.22
C VAL A 334 -10.66 -7.03 4.84
N ALA A 335 -9.80 -6.19 4.27
CA ALA A 335 -9.06 -6.53 3.05
C ALA A 335 -7.68 -7.08 3.42
N ILE A 336 -7.27 -8.17 2.78
CA ILE A 336 -5.90 -8.68 2.83
C ILE A 336 -5.37 -8.69 1.40
N LEU A 337 -4.38 -7.83 1.11
CA LEU A 337 -3.86 -7.60 -0.22
C LEU A 337 -2.43 -8.15 -0.34
N ASP A 338 -2.11 -8.81 -1.44
CA ASP A 338 -0.72 -9.02 -1.84
C ASP A 338 -0.12 -7.68 -2.27
N ASN A 339 0.92 -7.26 -1.60
CA ASN A 339 1.51 -5.92 -1.74
C ASN A 339 2.29 -5.70 -3.05
N LEU A 340 2.49 -6.74 -3.86
CA LEU A 340 3.03 -6.63 -5.21
C LEU A 340 1.93 -6.66 -6.28
N LEU A 341 0.87 -7.43 -6.05
CA LEU A 341 -0.22 -7.61 -7.02
C LEU A 341 -1.30 -6.53 -6.89
N CYS A 342 -1.38 -5.87 -5.73
CA CYS A 342 -2.30 -4.76 -5.47
C CYS A 342 -1.59 -3.56 -4.86
N ALA A 343 -1.84 -2.40 -5.43
CA ALA A 343 -1.59 -1.12 -4.79
C ALA A 343 -2.83 -0.67 -4.01
N HIS A 344 -2.65 0.18 -3.01
CA HIS A 344 -3.74 0.75 -2.23
C HIS A 344 -3.54 2.26 -2.00
N GLY A 345 -4.64 2.94 -1.74
CA GLY A 345 -4.66 4.38 -1.49
C GLY A 345 -5.84 4.79 -0.62
N ARG A 346 -6.16 6.09 -0.59
CA ARG A 346 -7.30 6.63 0.16
C ARG A 346 -7.86 7.86 -0.52
N ASN A 347 -9.16 7.88 -0.76
CA ASN A 347 -9.84 9.09 -1.17
C ASN A 347 -9.93 10.11 -0.02
N PRO A 348 -10.02 11.42 -0.33
CA PRO A 348 -10.40 12.43 0.64
C PRO A 348 -11.74 12.08 1.29
N TYR A 349 -11.96 12.55 2.53
CA TYR A 349 -13.19 12.24 3.24
C TYR A 349 -13.61 13.37 4.19
N SER A 350 -14.80 13.24 4.70
CA SER A 350 -15.34 14.11 5.77
C SER A 350 -16.07 13.27 6.80
N GLY A 351 -15.87 13.62 8.07
CA GLY A 351 -16.47 12.96 9.21
C GLY A 351 -15.61 11.85 9.82
N PRO A 352 -16.14 11.12 10.82
CA PRO A 352 -15.39 10.10 11.52
C PRO A 352 -15.01 8.94 10.57
N ARG A 353 -13.76 8.52 10.61
CA ARG A 353 -13.21 7.37 9.88
C ARG A 353 -12.13 6.70 10.70
N GLU A 354 -12.25 5.40 10.89
CA GLU A 354 -11.23 4.62 11.59
C GLU A 354 -10.88 3.37 10.79
N VAL A 355 -9.66 3.36 10.24
CA VAL A 355 -9.10 2.21 9.54
C VAL A 355 -7.80 1.82 10.22
N MET A 356 -7.60 0.52 10.39
CA MET A 356 -6.42 -0.06 11.00
C MET A 356 -5.66 -0.91 9.98
N VAL A 357 -4.38 -1.12 10.26
CA VAL A 357 -3.45 -1.79 9.35
C VAL A 357 -2.68 -2.87 10.08
N SER A 358 -2.39 -3.99 9.40
CA SER A 358 -1.41 -4.97 9.83
C SER A 358 -0.49 -5.34 8.67
N LEU A 359 0.80 -5.47 8.94
CA LEU A 359 1.80 -5.89 7.97
C LEU A 359 2.09 -7.37 8.16
N LEU A 360 1.93 -8.14 7.08
CA LEU A 360 1.99 -9.59 7.11
C LEU A 360 3.09 -10.12 6.21
N ASP A 361 3.67 -11.25 6.62
CA ASP A 361 4.51 -12.11 5.79
C ASP A 361 3.66 -13.13 5.02
N ARG A 362 4.30 -13.99 4.24
CA ARG A 362 3.63 -15.04 3.45
C ARG A 362 3.45 -16.34 4.20
#